data_b04049553df6deec8b230b0d0a8e1200
#
_entry.id   b04049553df6deec8b230b0d0a8e1200
#
_cell.length_a   1.000
_cell.length_b   1.000
_cell.length_c   1.000
_cell.angle_alpha   90.00
_cell.angle_beta   90.00
_cell.angle_gamma   90.00
#
_symmetry.space_group_name_H-M   'P 1'
#
loop_
_entity.id
_entity.type
_entity.pdbx_description
1 polymer ?
#
loop_
_entity_poly.entity_id
_entity_poly.type
_entity_poly.pdbx_seq_one_letter_code
_entity_poly.pdbx_strand_id
1 'polypeptide(L)'
;MKILLYVLLAFGVFCFFSCKRTEKEQLTFLMKEWTRKEILFHDRAVFTIQGKDTLDKFPYASTYYKIVTYVDSLGCLSCKLQLLERINFIAEVDSVTSRNVSFYFFFHPRNRKELIMILQSEDFIYPVCIDLKDTFNKLNKFPLNDKFRTFLLDNTNKVILVGNPMHHPRIKEMYMGQLRDCNNKPE
;
A
#
# COMPACT_ATOMS: atom_id res chain seq x y z
N MET A 1 -38.92 26.21 -29.89
CA MET A 1 -37.49 26.46 -29.87
C MET A 1 -36.98 26.86 -28.50
N LYS A 2 -37.57 27.81 -27.77
CA LYS A 2 -37.11 28.23 -26.43
C LYS A 2 -37.22 27.16 -25.36
N ILE A 3 -38.27 26.33 -25.34
CA ILE A 3 -38.47 25.25 -24.36
C ILE A 3 -37.40 24.17 -24.51
N LEU A 4 -37.01 23.81 -25.73
CA LEU A 4 -35.97 22.82 -26.01
C LEU A 4 -34.61 23.29 -25.48
N LEU A 5 -34.32 24.60 -25.56
CA LEU A 5 -33.10 25.21 -25.05
C LEU A 5 -33.05 25.15 -23.51
N TYR A 6 -34.17 25.38 -22.82
CA TYR A 6 -34.23 25.28 -21.34
C TYR A 6 -34.10 23.83 -20.85
N VAL A 7 -34.62 22.86 -21.58
CA VAL A 7 -34.48 21.44 -21.27
C VAL A 7 -33.00 20.98 -21.43
N LEU A 8 -32.33 21.43 -22.51
CA LEU A 8 -30.91 21.17 -22.72
C LEU A 8 -30.03 21.84 -21.67
N LEU A 9 -30.34 23.07 -21.23
CA LEU A 9 -29.64 23.78 -20.16
C LEU A 9 -29.85 23.09 -18.81
N ALA A 10 -31.07 22.65 -18.50
CA ALA A 10 -31.38 21.92 -17.26
C ALA A 10 -30.67 20.55 -17.23
N PHE A 11 -30.57 19.83 -18.34
CA PHE A 11 -29.85 18.55 -18.45
C PHE A 11 -28.32 18.75 -18.32
N GLY A 12 -27.77 19.84 -18.85
CA GLY A 12 -26.34 20.19 -18.74
C GLY A 12 -25.92 20.48 -17.29
N VAL A 13 -26.78 21.08 -16.49
CA VAL A 13 -26.48 21.40 -15.08
C VAL A 13 -26.50 20.14 -14.20
N PHE A 14 -27.31 19.12 -14.54
CA PHE A 14 -27.36 17.87 -13.78
C PHE A 14 -26.13 16.98 -13.94
N CYS A 15 -25.37 17.11 -15.03
CA CYS A 15 -24.16 16.31 -15.28
C CYS A 15 -22.92 16.77 -14.48
N PHE A 16 -22.94 17.95 -13.86
CA PHE A 16 -21.79 18.46 -13.10
C PHE A 16 -21.77 18.10 -11.61
N PHE A 17 -22.79 17.47 -11.08
CA PHE A 17 -22.78 16.91 -9.73
C PHE A 17 -22.16 15.50 -9.69
N SER A 18 -21.01 15.33 -10.33
CA SER A 18 -20.16 14.19 -10.02
C SER A 18 -19.55 14.43 -8.63
N CYS A 19 -20.28 14.01 -7.61
CA CYS A 19 -19.86 14.09 -6.22
C CYS A 19 -18.61 13.22 -6.03
N LYS A 20 -17.41 13.80 -6.19
CA LYS A 20 -16.16 13.12 -5.80
C LYS A 20 -16.22 12.95 -4.30
N ARG A 21 -16.25 11.69 -3.83
CA ARG A 21 -16.15 11.38 -2.40
C ARG A 21 -14.94 12.09 -1.79
N THR A 22 -15.10 12.66 -0.63
CA THR A 22 -13.99 13.22 0.13
C THR A 22 -12.99 12.12 0.48
N GLU A 23 -11.73 12.47 0.75
CA GLU A 23 -10.69 11.50 1.14
C GLU A 23 -11.13 10.67 2.36
N LYS A 24 -11.80 11.30 3.32
CA LYS A 24 -12.37 10.64 4.52
C LYS A 24 -13.44 9.60 4.15
N GLU A 25 -14.34 9.93 3.23
CA GLU A 25 -15.38 9.00 2.76
C GLU A 25 -14.79 7.85 1.95
N GLN A 26 -13.77 8.13 1.13
CA GLN A 26 -13.02 7.10 0.40
C GLN A 26 -12.33 6.13 1.37
N LEU A 27 -11.63 6.66 2.38
CA LEU A 27 -10.98 5.85 3.41
C LEU A 27 -11.99 4.98 4.16
N THR A 28 -13.10 5.57 4.61
CA THR A 28 -14.16 4.83 5.33
C THR A 28 -14.74 3.72 4.47
N PHE A 29 -15.01 3.99 3.20
CA PHE A 29 -15.50 2.99 2.26
C PHE A 29 -14.49 1.86 2.05
N LEU A 30 -13.22 2.19 1.80
CA LEU A 30 -12.17 1.21 1.58
C LEU A 30 -11.86 0.40 2.85
N MET A 31 -11.88 1.01 4.02
CA MET A 31 -11.78 0.28 5.28
C MET A 31 -12.88 -0.78 5.39
N LYS A 32 -14.13 -0.42 5.08
CA LYS A 32 -15.26 -1.37 5.13
C LYS A 32 -15.12 -2.48 4.08
N GLU A 33 -14.64 -2.16 2.88
CA GLU A 33 -14.46 -3.11 1.78
C GLU A 33 -13.31 -4.09 2.03
N TRP A 34 -12.20 -3.58 2.59
CA TRP A 34 -10.94 -4.33 2.70
C TRP A 34 -10.75 -5.01 4.06
N THR A 35 -11.37 -4.53 5.14
CA THR A 35 -11.25 -5.17 6.45
C THR A 35 -11.65 -6.64 6.38
N ARG A 36 -10.78 -7.52 6.90
CA ARG A 36 -10.88 -8.98 6.87
C ARG A 36 -10.73 -9.63 5.49
N LYS A 37 -10.53 -8.86 4.41
CA LYS A 37 -10.17 -9.41 3.11
C LYS A 37 -8.77 -9.99 3.19
N GLU A 38 -8.57 -11.19 2.66
CA GLU A 38 -7.26 -11.83 2.60
C GLU A 38 -6.44 -11.26 1.46
N ILE A 39 -5.17 -10.92 1.72
CA ILE A 39 -4.19 -10.59 0.69
C ILE A 39 -3.53 -11.88 0.23
N LEU A 40 -3.67 -12.15 -1.06
CA LEU A 40 -3.13 -13.34 -1.69
C LEU A 40 -1.71 -13.05 -2.18
N PHE A 41 -0.75 -13.86 -1.74
CA PHE A 41 0.63 -13.83 -2.19
C PHE A 41 0.84 -14.93 -3.24
N HIS A 42 1.62 -14.63 -4.27
CA HIS A 42 1.93 -15.66 -5.27
C HIS A 42 3.24 -16.40 -4.92
N ASP A 43 3.26 -17.70 -5.10
CA ASP A 43 4.36 -18.59 -4.69
C ASP A 43 5.71 -18.32 -5.38
N ARG A 44 5.68 -17.56 -6.48
CA ARG A 44 6.87 -17.23 -7.29
C ARG A 44 7.38 -15.80 -7.02
N ALA A 45 6.97 -15.16 -5.91
CA ALA A 45 7.49 -13.85 -5.56
C ALA A 45 8.96 -13.98 -5.15
N VAL A 46 9.85 -13.37 -5.92
CA VAL A 46 11.28 -13.30 -5.61
C VAL A 46 11.58 -11.93 -5.04
N PHE A 47 12.20 -11.89 -3.88
CA PHE A 47 12.61 -10.66 -3.22
C PHE A 47 14.08 -10.38 -3.44
N THR A 48 14.40 -9.14 -3.73
CA THR A 48 15.77 -8.66 -3.93
C THR A 48 16.06 -7.50 -3.01
N ILE A 49 17.34 -7.33 -2.61
CA ILE A 49 17.83 -6.11 -1.96
C ILE A 49 18.63 -5.35 -3.01
N GLN A 50 18.17 -4.14 -3.38
CA GLN A 50 18.82 -3.29 -4.38
C GLN A 50 19.09 -4.02 -5.72
N GLY A 51 18.20 -4.93 -6.10
CA GLY A 51 18.29 -5.70 -7.36
C GLY A 51 19.21 -6.92 -7.34
N LYS A 52 19.83 -7.24 -6.20
CA LYS A 52 20.59 -8.49 -5.99
C LYS A 52 19.62 -9.54 -5.44
N ASP A 53 19.60 -10.71 -6.05
CA ASP A 53 18.77 -11.82 -5.58
C ASP A 53 19.35 -12.32 -4.25
N THR A 54 18.56 -12.20 -3.20
CA THR A 54 19.04 -12.50 -1.85
C THR A 54 18.21 -13.57 -1.15
N LEU A 55 17.00 -13.86 -1.63
CA LEU A 55 16.10 -14.77 -0.97
C LEU A 55 15.42 -15.69 -1.99
N ASP A 56 15.79 -16.96 -1.98
CA ASP A 56 15.16 -18.00 -2.80
C ASP A 56 13.71 -18.30 -2.42
N LYS A 57 13.25 -17.79 -1.29
CA LYS A 57 11.87 -17.97 -0.81
C LYS A 57 11.37 -16.68 -0.17
N PHE A 58 10.10 -16.46 -0.34
CA PHE A 58 9.36 -15.44 0.38
C PHE A 58 9.67 -15.58 1.88
N PRO A 59 10.18 -14.54 2.55
CA PRO A 59 10.42 -14.62 3.99
C PRO A 59 9.06 -14.58 4.71
N TYR A 60 8.35 -15.71 4.69
CA TYR A 60 7.20 -15.92 5.57
C TYR A 60 7.72 -15.97 7.01
N ALA A 61 8.11 -14.80 7.52
CA ALA A 61 8.37 -14.70 8.93
C ALA A 61 7.05 -15.00 9.65
N SER A 62 7.11 -15.80 10.67
CA SER A 62 5.99 -16.08 11.60
C SER A 62 5.71 -14.85 12.48
N THR A 63 5.75 -13.66 11.89
CA THR A 63 5.44 -12.42 12.58
C THR A 63 3.94 -12.27 12.74
N TYR A 64 3.54 -11.72 13.88
CA TYR A 64 2.13 -11.53 14.20
C TYR A 64 1.45 -10.55 13.23
N TYR A 65 2.19 -9.51 12.78
CA TYR A 65 1.69 -8.53 11.80
C TYR A 65 2.60 -8.42 10.59
N LYS A 66 1.97 -8.06 9.47
CA LYS A 66 2.64 -7.76 8.20
C LYS A 66 2.17 -6.41 7.67
N ILE A 67 3.11 -5.57 7.23
CA ILE A 67 2.79 -4.34 6.51
C ILE A 67 3.16 -4.57 5.05
N VAL A 68 2.14 -4.55 4.19
CA VAL A 68 2.28 -4.82 2.75
C VAL A 68 2.04 -3.55 1.98
N THR A 69 2.96 -3.18 1.11
CA THR A 69 2.83 -2.03 0.22
C THR A 69 2.96 -2.45 -1.24
N TYR A 70 2.01 -2.00 -2.05
CA TYR A 70 2.06 -2.13 -3.50
C TYR A 70 2.22 -0.76 -4.16
N VAL A 71 3.18 -0.64 -5.09
CA VAL A 71 3.41 0.57 -5.90
C VAL A 71 3.38 0.20 -7.38
N ASP A 72 2.50 0.87 -8.14
CA ASP A 72 2.36 0.67 -9.59
C ASP A 72 3.32 1.51 -10.41
N SER A 73 3.30 1.29 -11.73
CA SER A 73 4.15 1.98 -12.72
C SER A 73 3.61 3.34 -13.17
N LEU A 74 2.48 3.81 -12.66
CA LEU A 74 1.85 5.04 -13.12
C LEU A 74 2.48 6.28 -12.46
N GLY A 75 2.83 7.29 -13.25
CA GLY A 75 3.36 8.57 -12.75
C GLY A 75 4.83 8.54 -12.33
N CYS A 76 5.23 9.45 -11.44
CA CYS A 76 6.60 9.59 -10.93
C CYS A 76 6.94 8.46 -9.95
N LEU A 77 7.90 7.60 -10.32
CA LEU A 77 8.28 6.44 -9.51
C LEU A 77 8.89 6.85 -8.16
N SER A 78 9.90 7.74 -8.16
CA SER A 78 10.55 8.20 -6.93
C SER A 78 9.58 8.87 -5.96
N CYS A 79 8.64 9.68 -6.48
CA CYS A 79 7.61 10.33 -5.66
C CYS A 79 6.67 9.31 -4.98
N LYS A 80 6.37 8.19 -5.65
CA LYS A 80 5.50 7.15 -5.12
C LYS A 80 6.21 6.21 -4.14
N LEU A 81 7.50 5.99 -4.34
CA LEU A 81 8.28 5.12 -3.50
C LEU A 81 8.44 5.69 -2.09
N GLN A 82 8.64 7.01 -1.93
CA GLN A 82 8.81 7.67 -0.63
C GLN A 82 9.75 6.87 0.30
N LEU A 83 10.93 6.50 -0.22
CA LEU A 83 11.80 5.52 0.45
C LEU A 83 12.31 6.01 1.80
N LEU A 84 12.66 7.28 1.91
CA LEU A 84 13.13 7.86 3.17
C LEU A 84 12.04 7.85 4.24
N GLU A 85 10.81 8.24 3.88
CA GLU A 85 9.66 8.19 4.78
C GLU A 85 9.33 6.77 5.21
N ARG A 86 9.51 5.78 4.31
CA ARG A 86 9.34 4.35 4.63
C ARG A 86 10.39 3.87 5.61
N ILE A 87 11.65 4.19 5.38
CA ILE A 87 12.76 3.84 6.29
C ILE A 87 12.47 4.39 7.69
N ASN A 88 12.08 5.67 7.79
CA ASN A 88 11.72 6.30 9.06
C ASN A 88 10.53 5.62 9.72
N PHE A 89 9.49 5.27 8.95
CA PHE A 89 8.33 4.57 9.47
C PHE A 89 8.66 3.15 9.94
N ILE A 90 9.50 2.41 9.22
CA ILE A 90 9.98 1.09 9.64
C ILE A 90 10.73 1.20 10.97
N ALA A 91 11.66 2.15 11.09
CA ALA A 91 12.42 2.35 12.32
C ALA A 91 11.51 2.70 13.52
N GLU A 92 10.47 3.50 13.29
CA GLU A 92 9.48 3.83 14.31
C GLU A 92 8.65 2.60 14.74
N VAL A 93 8.19 1.78 13.79
CA VAL A 93 7.50 0.52 14.06
C VAL A 93 8.40 -0.45 14.82
N ASP A 94 9.63 -0.64 14.38
CA ASP A 94 10.61 -1.52 15.02
C ASP A 94 10.88 -1.12 16.48
N SER A 95 10.88 0.20 16.75
CA SER A 95 11.13 0.72 18.10
C SER A 95 10.01 0.37 19.10
N VAL A 96 8.78 0.20 18.62
CA VAL A 96 7.61 -0.06 19.49
C VAL A 96 7.16 -1.52 19.46
N THR A 97 7.60 -2.32 18.48
CA THR A 97 7.14 -3.71 18.30
C THR A 97 8.24 -4.75 18.51
N SER A 98 9.44 -4.34 18.94
CA SER A 98 10.59 -5.24 19.10
C SER A 98 10.86 -6.08 17.83
N ARG A 99 10.65 -5.51 16.65
CA ARG A 99 10.78 -6.16 15.32
C ARG A 99 9.81 -7.30 15.05
N ASN A 100 8.67 -7.31 15.70
CA ASN A 100 7.65 -8.37 15.52
C ASN A 100 6.68 -8.09 14.35
N VAL A 101 7.08 -7.21 13.42
CA VAL A 101 6.34 -6.83 12.21
C VAL A 101 7.20 -7.05 10.99
N SER A 102 6.66 -7.73 9.99
CA SER A 102 7.33 -7.91 8.69
C SER A 102 6.84 -6.90 7.68
N PHE A 103 7.76 -6.35 6.88
CA PHE A 103 7.45 -5.40 5.80
C PHE A 103 7.65 -6.08 4.45
N TYR A 104 6.64 -5.96 3.58
CA TYR A 104 6.64 -6.53 2.24
C TYR A 104 6.36 -5.45 1.20
N PHE A 105 7.31 -5.24 0.30
CA PHE A 105 7.23 -4.25 -0.77
C PHE A 105 7.09 -4.95 -2.11
N PHE A 106 5.98 -4.70 -2.80
CA PHE A 106 5.73 -5.17 -4.17
C PHE A 106 5.72 -3.95 -5.10
N PHE A 107 6.71 -3.86 -5.96
CA PHE A 107 6.84 -2.75 -6.89
C PHE A 107 6.70 -3.25 -8.33
N HIS A 108 5.77 -2.62 -9.06
CA HIS A 108 5.56 -2.82 -10.48
C HIS A 108 6.08 -1.61 -11.27
N PRO A 109 7.40 -1.51 -11.56
CA PRO A 109 7.98 -0.41 -12.31
C PRO A 109 7.79 -0.60 -13.81
N ARG A 110 7.80 0.51 -14.58
CA ARG A 110 7.95 0.46 -16.03
C ARG A 110 9.34 0.01 -16.44
N ASN A 111 10.35 0.39 -15.67
CA ASN A 111 11.75 0.12 -15.92
C ASN A 111 12.42 -0.47 -14.67
N ARG A 112 12.84 -1.74 -14.77
CA ARG A 112 13.53 -2.42 -13.67
C ARG A 112 14.85 -1.74 -13.28
N LYS A 113 15.62 -1.25 -14.27
CA LYS A 113 16.92 -0.61 -14.03
C LYS A 113 16.75 0.70 -13.27
N GLU A 114 15.77 1.52 -13.66
CA GLU A 114 15.44 2.77 -12.98
C GLU A 114 15.08 2.52 -11.51
N LEU A 115 14.21 1.54 -11.23
CA LEU A 115 13.86 1.18 -9.86
C LEU A 115 15.10 0.78 -9.06
N ILE A 116 15.96 -0.08 -9.61
CA ILE A 116 17.18 -0.53 -8.92
C ILE A 116 18.10 0.65 -8.62
N MET A 117 18.28 1.58 -9.57
CA MET A 117 19.09 2.79 -9.35
C MET A 117 18.52 3.64 -8.22
N ILE A 118 17.20 3.82 -8.14
CA ILE A 118 16.55 4.57 -7.06
C ILE A 118 16.75 3.84 -5.72
N LEU A 119 16.55 2.52 -5.66
CA LEU A 119 16.75 1.74 -4.43
C LEU A 119 18.21 1.83 -3.92
N GLN A 120 19.17 1.86 -4.86
CA GLN A 120 20.61 1.99 -4.53
C GLN A 120 20.96 3.41 -4.09
N SER A 121 20.45 4.45 -4.77
CA SER A 121 20.74 5.84 -4.44
C SER A 121 20.20 6.26 -3.07
N GLU A 122 19.08 5.66 -2.64
CA GLU A 122 18.45 5.91 -1.34
C GLU A 122 18.88 4.90 -0.25
N ASP A 123 19.84 4.04 -0.57
CA ASP A 123 20.31 2.96 0.31
C ASP A 123 19.18 2.13 0.94
N PHE A 124 18.17 1.79 0.12
CA PHE A 124 17.02 1.02 0.57
C PHE A 124 17.38 -0.47 0.71
N ILE A 125 17.71 -0.88 1.92
CA ILE A 125 18.21 -2.23 2.24
C ILE A 125 17.12 -3.28 2.51
N TYR A 126 15.84 -2.90 2.42
CA TYR A 126 14.75 -3.83 2.68
C TYR A 126 14.42 -4.66 1.43
N PRO A 127 13.97 -5.92 1.61
CA PRO A 127 13.61 -6.78 0.50
C PRO A 127 12.41 -6.24 -0.30
N VAL A 128 12.54 -6.22 -1.63
CA VAL A 128 11.54 -5.75 -2.58
C VAL A 128 11.25 -6.84 -3.60
N CYS A 129 10.00 -7.17 -3.83
CA CYS A 129 9.56 -7.94 -4.99
C CYS A 129 9.36 -7.01 -6.19
N ILE A 130 10.17 -7.20 -7.25
CA ILE A 130 10.04 -6.45 -8.51
C ILE A 130 9.12 -7.22 -9.45
N ASP A 131 7.83 -6.90 -9.41
CA ASP A 131 6.78 -7.59 -10.16
C ASP A 131 6.51 -6.93 -11.52
N LEU A 132 7.35 -7.22 -12.51
CA LEU A 132 7.22 -6.63 -13.87
C LEU A 132 5.92 -7.03 -14.58
N LYS A 133 5.26 -8.11 -14.16
CA LYS A 133 4.02 -8.61 -14.77
C LYS A 133 2.76 -8.14 -14.06
N ASP A 134 2.91 -7.34 -13.00
CA ASP A 134 1.79 -6.88 -12.16
C ASP A 134 0.94 -8.02 -11.61
N THR A 135 1.59 -9.14 -11.30
CA THR A 135 0.92 -10.36 -10.85
C THR A 135 0.22 -10.15 -9.52
N PHE A 136 0.88 -9.44 -8.61
CA PHE A 136 0.36 -9.18 -7.27
C PHE A 136 -0.92 -8.33 -7.28
N ASN A 137 -0.96 -7.29 -8.10
CA ASN A 137 -2.17 -6.48 -8.26
C ASN A 137 -3.28 -7.22 -9.02
N LYS A 138 -2.94 -7.97 -10.06
CA LYS A 138 -3.92 -8.79 -10.80
C LYS A 138 -4.61 -9.81 -9.89
N LEU A 139 -3.87 -10.35 -8.92
CA LEU A 139 -4.38 -11.32 -7.96
C LEU A 139 -5.31 -10.65 -6.92
N ASN A 140 -4.94 -9.47 -6.42
CA ASN A 140 -5.63 -8.81 -5.31
C ASN A 140 -6.60 -7.71 -5.73
N LYS A 141 -6.43 -7.11 -6.92
CA LYS A 141 -7.22 -5.98 -7.44
C LYS A 141 -7.23 -4.78 -6.50
N PHE A 142 -6.03 -4.27 -6.21
CA PHE A 142 -5.82 -3.16 -5.28
C PHE A 142 -6.57 -1.88 -5.67
N PRO A 143 -6.85 -0.97 -4.72
CA PRO A 143 -7.48 0.31 -4.99
C PRO A 143 -6.74 1.12 -6.06
N LEU A 144 -7.47 1.85 -6.89
CA LEU A 144 -6.86 2.69 -7.93
C LEU A 144 -6.04 3.84 -7.34
N ASN A 145 -6.48 4.41 -6.22
CA ASN A 145 -5.77 5.48 -5.53
C ASN A 145 -4.60 4.89 -4.72
N ASP A 146 -3.38 5.31 -5.04
CA ASP A 146 -2.13 4.84 -4.44
C ASP A 146 -2.00 5.12 -2.93
N LYS A 147 -2.68 6.14 -2.42
CA LYS A 147 -2.76 6.44 -0.99
C LYS A 147 -3.36 5.28 -0.16
N PHE A 148 -4.05 4.35 -0.79
CA PHE A 148 -4.72 3.22 -0.14
C PHE A 148 -4.12 1.85 -0.46
N ARG A 149 -2.88 1.80 -0.96
CA ARG A 149 -2.19 0.56 -1.35
C ARG A 149 -1.13 0.11 -0.34
N THR A 150 -1.30 0.53 0.91
CA THR A 150 -0.56 -0.02 2.06
C THR A 150 -1.56 -0.64 3.02
N PHE A 151 -1.26 -1.84 3.49
CA PHE A 151 -2.16 -2.66 4.29
C PHE A 151 -1.43 -3.19 5.53
N LEU A 152 -2.07 -3.09 6.69
CA LEU A 152 -1.68 -3.86 7.87
C LEU A 152 -2.47 -5.17 7.87
N LEU A 153 -1.78 -6.28 7.94
CA LEU A 153 -2.35 -7.63 7.94
C LEU A 153 -2.08 -8.33 9.28
N ASP A 154 -2.96 -9.24 9.63
CA ASP A 154 -2.72 -10.21 10.70
C ASP A 154 -1.83 -11.39 10.23
N ASN A 155 -1.59 -12.35 11.12
CA ASN A 155 -0.82 -13.57 10.83
C ASN A 155 -1.48 -14.46 9.76
N THR A 156 -2.79 -14.33 9.52
CA THR A 156 -3.56 -15.07 8.49
C THR A 156 -3.67 -14.31 7.17
N ASN A 157 -2.91 -13.22 6.98
CA ASN A 157 -2.92 -12.32 5.81
C ASN A 157 -4.22 -11.54 5.62
N LYS A 158 -5.08 -11.44 6.63
CA LYS A 158 -6.29 -10.64 6.56
C LYS A 158 -6.01 -9.18 6.90
N VAL A 159 -6.63 -8.29 6.14
CA VAL A 159 -6.48 -6.84 6.32
C VAL A 159 -7.12 -6.38 7.62
N ILE A 160 -6.33 -5.69 8.45
CA ILE A 160 -6.75 -4.99 9.65
C ILE A 160 -6.96 -3.51 9.35
N LEU A 161 -5.99 -2.87 8.67
CA LEU A 161 -6.04 -1.47 8.28
C LEU A 161 -5.62 -1.31 6.82
N VAL A 162 -6.22 -0.31 6.16
CA VAL A 162 -5.88 0.11 4.79
C VAL A 162 -5.54 1.60 4.77
N GLY A 163 -4.53 1.97 4.00
CA GLY A 163 -4.09 3.34 3.81
C GLY A 163 -2.60 3.51 4.08
N ASN A 164 -1.99 4.45 3.38
CA ASN A 164 -0.55 4.70 3.51
C ASN A 164 -0.26 5.59 4.72
N PRO A 165 0.45 5.10 5.75
CA PRO A 165 0.76 5.86 6.97
C PRO A 165 1.69 7.04 6.73
N MET A 166 2.44 7.09 5.60
CA MET A 166 3.27 8.24 5.25
C MET A 166 2.47 9.42 4.70
N HIS A 167 1.27 9.17 4.15
CA HIS A 167 0.45 10.23 3.57
C HIS A 167 -0.45 10.95 4.56
N HIS A 168 -0.81 10.31 5.70
CA HIS A 168 -1.80 10.88 6.59
C HIS A 168 -1.48 10.57 8.07
N PRO A 169 -1.27 11.58 8.92
CA PRO A 169 -0.92 11.39 10.34
C PRO A 169 -1.92 10.49 11.10
N ARG A 170 -3.21 10.66 10.85
CA ARG A 170 -4.25 9.85 11.49
C ARG A 170 -4.16 8.36 11.10
N ILE A 171 -3.83 8.05 9.85
CA ILE A 171 -3.61 6.65 9.43
C ILE A 171 -2.38 6.10 10.17
N LYS A 172 -1.30 6.88 10.27
CA LYS A 172 -0.11 6.50 11.03
C LYS A 172 -0.45 6.21 12.49
N GLU A 173 -1.22 7.08 13.14
CA GLU A 173 -1.68 6.88 14.53
C GLU A 173 -2.48 5.57 14.68
N MET A 174 -3.37 5.25 13.73
CA MET A 174 -4.13 4.00 13.73
C MET A 174 -3.20 2.77 13.63
N TYR A 175 -2.19 2.81 12.73
CA TYR A 175 -1.19 1.73 12.64
C TYR A 175 -0.43 1.58 13.95
N MET A 176 0.10 2.67 14.49
CA MET A 176 0.89 2.64 15.73
C MET A 176 0.05 2.19 16.94
N GLY A 177 -1.23 2.58 17.02
CA GLY A 177 -2.16 2.11 18.04
C GLY A 177 -2.35 0.59 17.96
N GLN A 178 -2.68 0.07 16.76
CA GLN A 178 -2.87 -1.37 16.55
C GLN A 178 -1.61 -2.20 16.85
N LEU A 179 -0.43 -1.66 16.53
CA LEU A 179 0.85 -2.34 16.73
C LEU A 179 1.32 -2.35 18.19
N ARG A 180 0.99 -1.30 18.98
CA ARG A 180 1.28 -1.27 20.42
C ARG A 180 0.45 -2.26 21.22
N ASP A 181 -0.80 -2.47 20.82
CA ASP A 181 -1.70 -3.42 21.50
C ASP A 181 -1.21 -4.86 21.43
N CYS A 182 -0.30 -5.17 20.49
CA CYS A 182 0.32 -6.50 20.39
C CYS A 182 1.28 -6.84 21.51
N ASN A 183 2.05 -5.87 21.97
CA ASN A 183 3.03 -6.10 23.04
C ASN A 183 2.32 -6.40 24.39
N ASN A 184 1.00 -6.15 24.45
CA ASN A 184 0.18 -6.34 25.66
C ASN A 184 -0.69 -7.61 25.62
N LYS A 185 -0.65 -8.41 24.53
CA LYS A 185 -1.37 -9.70 24.49
C LYS A 185 -0.41 -10.79 24.95
N PRO A 186 -0.73 -11.50 26.04
CA PRO A 186 0.00 -12.73 26.42
C PRO A 186 -0.13 -13.76 25.30
N GLU A 187 0.95 -14.53 25.08
CA GLU A 187 1.00 -15.70 24.20
C GLU A 187 -0.07 -16.72 24.51
#